data_fb22da95c8e2d98c1de540c86783134f
#
_entry.id   fb22da95c8e2d98c1de540c86783134f
#
_cell.length_a   1.000
_cell.length_b   1.000
_cell.length_c   1.000
_cell.angle_alpha   90.00
_cell.angle_beta   90.00
_cell.angle_gamma   90.00
#
_symmetry.space_group_name_H-M   'P 1'
#
loop_
_entity.id
_entity.type
_entity.pdbx_description
1 polymer ?
#
loop_
_entity_poly.entity_id
_entity_poly.type
_entity_poly.pdbx_seq_one_letter_code
_entity_poly.pdbx_strand_id
1 'polypeptide(L)'
;MGLLMEEENLPINENFVETEVKEPNVLFRMPKNISQAINKIIFDIQMLGKDGKNEFQKYDYASIDKFLSTLNPLMAKHGLIIMQDEETCKIITDTQGRPWLNIVYRFILTHKDGDTWQYTPRRTIFCEMKGGQAMGAAQSYALKQMCRSMFFIATGEKDDLDSQNQTYNTPKQTKTTNNVRTERRIA
;
A
#
# COMPACT_ATOMS: atom_id res chain seq x y z
N MET A 1 14.60 -20.57 -55.62
CA MET A 1 15.71 -20.60 -54.65
C MET A 1 15.16 -20.05 -53.33
N GLY A 2 14.55 -20.95 -52.57
CA GLY A 2 13.86 -20.61 -51.29
C GLY A 2 14.80 -20.82 -50.12
N LEU A 3 15.00 -19.78 -49.32
CA LEU A 3 15.68 -19.88 -48.06
C LEU A 3 14.68 -20.40 -47.01
N LEU A 4 14.95 -21.61 -46.54
CA LEU A 4 14.32 -22.17 -45.34
C LEU A 4 14.97 -21.49 -44.12
N MET A 5 14.17 -20.78 -43.36
CA MET A 5 14.57 -20.31 -42.04
C MET A 5 14.47 -21.50 -41.04
N GLU A 6 15.60 -21.95 -40.53
CA GLU A 6 15.66 -22.89 -39.41
C GLU A 6 15.19 -22.17 -38.14
N GLU A 7 14.09 -22.68 -37.57
CA GLU A 7 13.65 -22.29 -36.23
C GLU A 7 14.61 -22.91 -35.19
N GLU A 8 15.42 -22.05 -34.55
CA GLU A 8 16.22 -22.45 -33.39
C GLU A 8 15.31 -22.81 -32.22
N ASN A 9 15.18 -24.09 -31.92
CA ASN A 9 14.60 -24.61 -30.70
C ASN A 9 15.50 -24.27 -29.51
N LEU A 10 15.13 -23.23 -28.74
CA LEU A 10 15.74 -22.94 -27.46
C LEU A 10 15.37 -24.05 -26.45
N PRO A 11 16.32 -24.63 -25.72
CA PRO A 11 16.01 -25.66 -24.73
C PRO A 11 15.20 -25.07 -23.58
N ILE A 12 13.99 -25.59 -23.39
CA ILE A 12 13.16 -25.30 -22.22
C ILE A 12 13.90 -25.89 -21.00
N ASN A 13 14.33 -25.02 -20.10
CA ASN A 13 14.98 -25.42 -18.85
C ASN A 13 13.92 -26.00 -17.90
N GLU A 14 13.79 -27.32 -17.85
CA GLU A 14 12.82 -28.07 -17.03
C GLU A 14 13.21 -28.15 -15.53
N ASN A 15 14.07 -27.28 -15.05
CA ASN A 15 14.32 -27.19 -13.61
C ASN A 15 13.29 -26.28 -12.91
N PHE A 16 12.00 -26.61 -13.03
CA PHE A 16 11.03 -26.21 -12.05
C PHE A 16 11.30 -27.03 -10.78
N VAL A 17 12.00 -26.43 -9.82
CA VAL A 17 12.04 -26.93 -8.46
C VAL A 17 10.60 -26.80 -7.96
N GLU A 18 9.86 -27.90 -7.88
CA GLU A 18 8.62 -27.98 -7.11
C GLU A 18 8.96 -27.57 -5.67
N THR A 19 8.74 -26.31 -5.35
CA THR A 19 8.72 -25.89 -3.96
C THR A 19 7.50 -26.58 -3.33
N GLU A 20 7.76 -27.60 -2.49
CA GLU A 20 6.74 -28.16 -1.61
C GLU A 20 5.96 -27.00 -1.00
N VAL A 21 4.72 -26.81 -1.41
CA VAL A 21 3.77 -25.91 -0.78
C VAL A 21 3.46 -26.56 0.57
N LYS A 22 4.27 -26.22 1.60
CA LYS A 22 3.99 -26.62 2.97
C LYS A 22 2.57 -26.16 3.28
N GLU A 23 1.71 -27.10 3.64
CA GLU A 23 0.37 -26.81 4.11
C GLU A 23 0.40 -25.68 5.11
N PRO A 24 -0.47 -24.64 4.99
CA PRO A 24 -0.45 -23.50 5.88
C PRO A 24 -0.57 -24.03 7.31
N ASN A 25 0.44 -23.77 8.12
CA ASN A 25 0.54 -24.21 9.49
C ASN A 25 -0.81 -23.91 10.19
N VAL A 26 -1.42 -24.90 10.81
CA VAL A 26 -2.74 -24.80 11.49
C VAL A 26 -2.83 -23.60 12.44
N LEU A 27 -1.68 -23.13 12.96
CA LEU A 27 -1.53 -21.94 13.79
C LEU A 27 -1.99 -20.63 13.12
N PHE A 28 -2.04 -20.55 11.78
CA PHE A 28 -2.45 -19.35 11.07
C PHE A 28 -3.92 -19.33 10.66
N ARG A 29 -4.66 -20.39 10.95
CA ARG A 29 -6.08 -20.42 10.64
C ARG A 29 -6.84 -19.40 11.46
N MET A 30 -7.59 -18.54 10.76
CA MET A 30 -8.44 -17.55 11.43
C MET A 30 -9.56 -18.25 12.23
N PRO A 31 -9.78 -17.91 13.51
CA PRO A 31 -10.92 -18.39 14.27
C PRO A 31 -12.25 -18.10 13.57
N LYS A 32 -13.20 -19.04 13.69
CA LYS A 32 -14.47 -18.98 12.96
C LYS A 32 -15.30 -17.73 13.32
N ASN A 33 -15.34 -17.36 14.59
CA ASN A 33 -16.07 -16.18 15.06
C ASN A 33 -15.44 -14.88 14.57
N ILE A 34 -14.10 -14.78 14.47
CA ILE A 34 -13.42 -13.62 13.87
C ILE A 34 -13.74 -13.52 12.38
N SER A 35 -13.64 -14.62 11.62
CA SER A 35 -13.97 -14.62 10.18
C SER A 35 -15.44 -14.27 9.93
N GLN A 36 -16.34 -14.75 10.77
CA GLN A 36 -17.77 -14.42 10.70
C GLN A 36 -18.03 -12.95 11.03
N ALA A 37 -17.34 -12.38 12.04
CA ALA A 37 -17.45 -10.97 12.38
C ALA A 37 -16.96 -10.08 11.23
N ILE A 38 -15.81 -10.40 10.64
CA ILE A 38 -15.27 -9.67 9.48
C ILE A 38 -16.27 -9.72 8.31
N ASN A 39 -16.81 -10.90 7.98
CA ASN A 39 -17.77 -11.05 6.87
C ASN A 39 -19.03 -10.20 7.11
N LYS A 40 -19.59 -10.22 8.34
CA LYS A 40 -20.76 -9.41 8.70
C LYS A 40 -20.46 -7.91 8.61
N ILE A 41 -19.25 -7.47 9.01
CA ILE A 41 -18.83 -6.08 8.88
C ILE A 41 -18.72 -5.70 7.40
N ILE A 42 -18.13 -6.54 6.55
CA ILE A 42 -18.04 -6.31 5.10
C ILE A 42 -19.44 -6.17 4.49
N PHE A 43 -20.39 -6.98 4.93
CA PHE A 43 -21.78 -6.92 4.46
C PHE A 43 -22.50 -5.64 4.90
N ASP A 44 -22.29 -5.22 6.15
CA ASP A 44 -22.97 -4.08 6.75
C ASP A 44 -22.34 -2.72 6.38
N ILE A 45 -21.06 -2.72 5.94
CA ILE A 45 -20.35 -1.49 5.65
C ILE A 45 -20.77 -0.90 4.31
N GLN A 46 -21.06 0.40 4.33
CA GLN A 46 -21.33 1.16 3.12
C GLN A 46 -20.05 1.84 2.62
N MET A 47 -20.08 2.32 1.38
CA MET A 47 -18.98 3.11 0.82
C MET A 47 -18.69 4.32 1.70
N LEU A 48 -17.43 4.49 2.11
CA LEU A 48 -17.00 5.67 2.84
C LEU A 48 -16.81 6.85 1.88
N GLY A 49 -17.65 7.89 2.06
CA GLY A 49 -17.42 9.16 1.39
C GLY A 49 -16.16 9.86 1.92
N LYS A 50 -15.61 10.75 1.11
CA LYS A 50 -14.49 11.60 1.49
C LYS A 50 -14.98 12.77 2.32
N ASP A 51 -14.32 13.07 3.43
CA ASP A 51 -14.65 14.15 4.37
C ASP A 51 -13.47 15.09 4.64
N GLY A 52 -12.27 14.73 4.20
CA GLY A 52 -11.08 15.54 4.33
C GLY A 52 -10.55 16.06 3.00
N LYS A 53 -9.92 17.25 3.02
CA LYS A 53 -9.29 17.89 1.88
C LYS A 53 -7.83 18.15 2.16
N ASN A 54 -6.95 17.69 1.27
CA ASN A 54 -5.54 18.07 1.34
C ASN A 54 -5.31 19.27 0.41
N GLU A 55 -5.29 20.47 0.99
CA GLU A 55 -5.12 21.72 0.23
C GLU A 55 -3.76 21.80 -0.48
N PHE A 56 -2.74 21.16 0.07
CA PHE A 56 -1.39 21.19 -0.50
C PHE A 56 -1.25 20.29 -1.71
N GLN A 57 -1.79 19.06 -1.65
CA GLN A 57 -1.73 18.08 -2.73
C GLN A 57 -3.00 18.03 -3.57
N LYS A 58 -4.01 18.86 -3.24
CA LYS A 58 -5.27 19.04 -3.98
C LYS A 58 -6.06 17.73 -4.21
N TYR A 59 -6.11 16.85 -3.20
CA TYR A 59 -6.95 15.65 -3.26
C TYR A 59 -7.85 15.56 -2.02
N ASP A 60 -9.00 14.93 -2.20
CA ASP A 60 -9.94 14.61 -1.12
C ASP A 60 -9.65 13.21 -0.58
N TYR A 61 -9.76 13.02 0.74
CA TYR A 61 -9.50 11.73 1.38
C TYR A 61 -10.54 11.44 2.48
N ALA A 62 -10.70 10.16 2.83
CA ALA A 62 -11.44 9.77 4.01
C ALA A 62 -10.53 9.90 5.25
N SER A 63 -10.94 10.71 6.22
CA SER A 63 -10.19 10.91 7.47
C SER A 63 -10.18 9.64 8.33
N ILE A 64 -9.27 9.57 9.30
CA ILE A 64 -9.27 8.48 10.28
C ILE A 64 -10.58 8.50 11.10
N ASP A 65 -11.10 9.68 11.43
CA ASP A 65 -12.34 9.83 12.20
C ASP A 65 -13.54 9.28 11.42
N LYS A 66 -13.56 9.46 10.11
CA LYS A 66 -14.60 8.86 9.25
C LYS A 66 -14.54 7.34 9.27
N PHE A 67 -13.34 6.76 9.19
CA PHE A 67 -13.16 5.31 9.32
C PHE A 67 -13.64 4.82 10.69
N LEU A 68 -13.21 5.44 11.77
CA LEU A 68 -13.54 5.03 13.14
C LEU A 68 -15.04 5.21 13.44
N SER A 69 -15.65 6.33 13.04
CA SER A 69 -17.09 6.57 13.25
C SER A 69 -17.97 5.56 12.50
N THR A 70 -17.50 5.03 11.38
CA THR A 70 -18.23 4.02 10.61
C THR A 70 -17.97 2.61 11.15
N LEU A 71 -16.71 2.27 11.45
CA LEU A 71 -16.33 0.90 11.82
C LEU A 71 -16.61 0.56 13.28
N ASN A 72 -16.44 1.49 14.22
CA ASN A 72 -16.60 1.21 15.65
C ASN A 72 -17.98 0.63 15.99
N PRO A 73 -19.12 1.19 15.52
CA PRO A 73 -20.43 0.60 15.78
C PRO A 73 -20.57 -0.81 15.20
N LEU A 74 -20.04 -1.05 13.99
CA LEU A 74 -20.09 -2.36 13.35
C LEU A 74 -19.20 -3.38 14.05
N MET A 75 -17.99 -2.98 14.44
CA MET A 75 -17.07 -3.83 15.22
C MET A 75 -17.69 -4.20 16.57
N ALA A 76 -18.28 -3.24 17.28
CA ALA A 76 -18.97 -3.48 18.54
C ALA A 76 -20.18 -4.42 18.35
N LYS A 77 -21.00 -4.20 17.32
CA LYS A 77 -22.17 -5.03 16.96
C LYS A 77 -21.77 -6.48 16.72
N HIS A 78 -20.69 -6.71 15.99
CA HIS A 78 -20.25 -8.05 15.58
C HIS A 78 -19.17 -8.65 16.49
N GLY A 79 -18.76 -7.93 17.54
CA GLY A 79 -17.82 -8.43 18.56
C GLY A 79 -16.36 -8.52 18.09
N LEU A 80 -15.96 -7.78 17.06
CA LEU A 80 -14.58 -7.72 16.60
C LEU A 80 -13.82 -6.61 17.32
N ILE A 81 -12.64 -6.92 17.82
CA ILE A 81 -11.72 -5.98 18.46
C ILE A 81 -10.43 -6.00 17.65
N ILE A 82 -9.97 -4.83 17.24
CA ILE A 82 -8.69 -4.64 16.54
C ILE A 82 -7.81 -3.75 17.42
N MET A 83 -6.65 -4.28 17.82
CA MET A 83 -5.63 -3.54 18.54
C MET A 83 -4.46 -3.29 17.60
N GLN A 84 -4.06 -2.02 17.46
CA GLN A 84 -2.86 -1.63 16.72
C GLN A 84 -1.72 -1.48 17.71
N ASP A 85 -0.58 -2.10 17.40
CA ASP A 85 0.63 -2.03 18.22
C ASP A 85 1.84 -1.69 17.32
N GLU A 86 2.76 -0.91 17.85
CA GLU A 86 4.03 -0.58 17.18
C GLU A 86 5.04 -1.69 17.46
N GLU A 87 5.34 -2.51 16.46
CA GLU A 87 6.30 -3.61 16.59
C GLU A 87 7.75 -3.11 16.49
N THR A 88 8.03 -2.20 15.58
CA THR A 88 9.36 -1.58 15.44
C THR A 88 9.25 -0.16 14.92
N CYS A 89 10.16 0.70 15.37
CA CYS A 89 10.38 2.03 14.83
C CYS A 89 11.87 2.25 14.63
N LYS A 90 12.29 2.58 13.41
CA LYS A 90 13.70 2.84 13.05
C LYS A 90 13.80 4.17 12.35
N ILE A 91 14.83 4.95 12.71
CA ILE A 91 15.22 6.13 11.95
C ILE A 91 16.19 5.67 10.87
N ILE A 92 15.87 6.00 9.62
CA ILE A 92 16.73 5.79 8.47
C ILE A 92 17.03 7.13 7.80
N THR A 93 18.10 7.20 7.03
CA THR A 93 18.49 8.42 6.33
C THR A 93 18.35 8.20 4.84
N ASP A 94 17.72 9.13 4.12
CA ASP A 94 17.64 9.06 2.67
C ASP A 94 18.96 9.48 2.00
N THR A 95 19.03 9.41 0.67
CA THR A 95 20.21 9.77 -0.12
C THR A 95 20.60 11.24 -0.01
N GLN A 96 19.72 12.09 0.53
CA GLN A 96 19.95 13.52 0.75
C GLN A 96 20.27 13.86 2.21
N GLY A 97 20.46 12.85 3.07
CA GLY A 97 20.74 13.02 4.49
C GLY A 97 19.52 13.37 5.36
N ARG A 98 18.29 13.29 4.82
CA ARG A 98 17.08 13.60 5.59
C ARG A 98 16.64 12.41 6.42
N PRO A 99 16.20 12.61 7.68
CA PRO A 99 15.74 11.54 8.52
C PRO A 99 14.32 11.09 8.13
N TRP A 100 14.13 9.77 8.02
CA TRP A 100 12.86 9.11 7.79
C TRP A 100 12.59 8.11 8.90
N LEU A 101 11.32 7.89 9.17
CA LEU A 101 10.83 6.85 10.05
C LEU A 101 10.41 5.64 9.21
N ASN A 102 10.93 4.47 9.57
CA ASN A 102 10.46 3.17 9.11
C ASN A 102 9.77 2.49 10.30
N ILE A 103 8.44 2.45 10.28
CA ILE A 103 7.61 1.96 11.38
C ILE A 103 6.85 0.73 10.91
N VAL A 104 6.92 -0.34 11.69
CA VAL A 104 6.10 -1.53 11.48
C VAL A 104 5.02 -1.58 12.54
N TYR A 105 3.77 -1.52 12.11
CA TYR A 105 2.60 -1.75 12.94
C TYR A 105 2.09 -3.17 12.75
N ARG A 106 1.77 -3.83 13.84
CA ARG A 106 1.04 -5.10 13.85
C ARG A 106 -0.39 -4.89 14.33
N PHE A 107 -1.29 -5.76 13.89
CA PHE A 107 -2.71 -5.69 14.24
C PHE A 107 -3.14 -7.00 14.86
N ILE A 108 -3.62 -6.93 16.09
CA ILE A 108 -4.11 -8.06 16.87
C ILE A 108 -5.63 -8.05 16.76
N LEU A 109 -6.20 -9.15 16.25
CA LEU A 109 -7.63 -9.32 16.10
C LEU A 109 -8.14 -10.30 17.16
N THR A 110 -9.11 -9.82 17.94
CA THR A 110 -9.75 -10.61 18.99
C THR A 110 -11.26 -10.53 18.86
N HIS A 111 -11.97 -11.63 19.11
CA HIS A 111 -13.41 -11.62 19.21
C HIS A 111 -13.82 -11.43 20.69
N LYS A 112 -14.98 -10.82 20.93
CA LYS A 112 -15.55 -10.62 22.27
C LYS A 112 -15.64 -11.90 23.12
N ASP A 113 -15.71 -13.07 22.46
CA ASP A 113 -15.77 -14.39 23.10
C ASP A 113 -14.37 -14.89 23.53
N GLY A 114 -13.31 -14.10 23.33
CA GLY A 114 -11.95 -14.39 23.80
C GLY A 114 -11.02 -15.00 22.75
N ASP A 115 -11.52 -15.44 21.58
CA ASP A 115 -10.65 -15.97 20.53
C ASP A 115 -9.78 -14.87 19.93
N THR A 116 -8.50 -15.15 19.78
CA THR A 116 -7.53 -14.25 19.16
C THR A 116 -6.91 -14.94 17.94
N TRP A 117 -6.85 -14.22 16.83
CA TRP A 117 -6.17 -14.73 15.65
C TRP A 117 -4.65 -14.70 15.85
N GLN A 118 -4.01 -15.84 15.79
CA GLN A 118 -2.57 -15.97 16.03
C GLN A 118 -1.72 -15.32 14.95
N TYR A 119 -2.24 -15.18 13.73
CA TYR A 119 -1.61 -14.36 12.71
C TYR A 119 -1.87 -12.87 12.98
N THR A 120 -0.79 -12.09 13.02
CA THR A 120 -0.87 -10.64 13.21
C THR A 120 -0.52 -9.92 11.91
N PRO A 121 -1.52 -9.44 11.15
CA PRO A 121 -1.25 -8.63 9.96
C PRO A 121 -0.37 -7.43 10.29
N ARG A 122 0.51 -7.07 9.36
CA ARG A 122 1.46 -5.95 9.53
C ARG A 122 1.28 -4.91 8.44
N ARG A 123 1.65 -3.68 8.76
CA ARG A 123 1.80 -2.56 7.81
C ARG A 123 3.09 -1.83 8.09
N THR A 124 3.92 -1.67 7.06
CA THR A 124 5.14 -0.88 7.14
C THR A 124 4.87 0.50 6.58
N ILE A 125 5.17 1.53 7.35
CA ILE A 125 4.99 2.92 6.95
C ILE A 125 6.36 3.59 6.91
N PHE A 126 6.63 4.23 5.77
CA PHE A 126 7.77 5.12 5.62
C PHE A 126 7.26 6.55 5.59
N CYS A 127 7.74 7.40 6.49
CA CYS A 127 7.40 8.82 6.49
C CYS A 127 8.60 9.67 6.86
N GLU A 128 8.69 10.87 6.27
CA GLU A 128 9.71 11.84 6.62
C GLU A 128 9.51 12.32 8.07
N MET A 129 10.57 12.39 8.85
CA MET A 129 10.53 12.82 10.26
C MET A 129 10.37 14.32 10.34
N LYS A 130 9.15 14.82 10.12
CA LYS A 130 8.79 16.25 10.16
C LYS A 130 8.02 16.58 11.46
N GLY A 131 8.76 16.76 12.55
CA GLY A 131 8.17 17.14 13.84
C GLY A 131 7.38 16.01 14.54
N GLY A 132 6.79 16.32 15.69
CA GLY A 132 6.13 15.34 16.56
C GLY A 132 4.85 14.71 15.99
N GLN A 133 4.23 15.32 14.99
CA GLN A 133 2.99 14.80 14.37
C GLN A 133 3.25 13.65 13.40
N ALA A 134 4.50 13.45 12.95
CA ALA A 134 4.82 12.40 11.97
C ALA A 134 4.42 11.00 12.45
N MET A 135 4.65 10.68 13.73
CA MET A 135 4.28 9.40 14.34
C MET A 135 2.76 9.19 14.34
N GLY A 136 1.99 10.20 14.78
CA GLY A 136 0.52 10.13 14.82
C GLY A 136 -0.09 9.99 13.42
N ALA A 137 0.46 10.69 12.44
CA ALA A 137 0.05 10.57 11.05
C ALA A 137 0.34 9.17 10.49
N ALA A 138 1.53 8.61 10.78
CA ALA A 138 1.90 7.25 10.38
C ALA A 138 0.99 6.19 11.01
N GLN A 139 0.67 6.32 12.30
CA GLN A 139 -0.25 5.43 13.00
C GLN A 139 -1.64 5.45 12.39
N SER A 140 -2.19 6.63 12.16
CA SER A 140 -3.51 6.80 11.54
C SER A 140 -3.55 6.24 10.12
N TYR A 141 -2.48 6.43 9.35
CA TYR A 141 -2.36 5.92 8.00
C TYR A 141 -2.29 4.39 7.96
N ALA A 142 -1.50 3.79 8.85
CA ALA A 142 -1.41 2.33 8.98
C ALA A 142 -2.76 1.71 9.31
N LEU A 143 -3.52 2.31 10.26
CA LEU A 143 -4.85 1.83 10.63
C LEU A 143 -5.83 1.94 9.47
N LYS A 144 -5.85 3.06 8.75
CA LYS A 144 -6.71 3.22 7.57
C LYS A 144 -6.42 2.17 6.50
N GLN A 145 -5.15 1.93 6.19
CA GLN A 145 -4.75 0.91 5.22
C GLN A 145 -5.15 -0.50 5.68
N MET A 146 -4.99 -0.80 6.96
CA MET A 146 -5.40 -2.09 7.52
C MET A 146 -6.90 -2.29 7.39
N CYS A 147 -7.71 -1.32 7.84
CA CYS A 147 -9.18 -1.38 7.75
C CYS A 147 -9.65 -1.47 6.30
N ARG A 148 -9.07 -0.67 5.40
CA ARG A 148 -9.41 -0.66 3.98
C ARG A 148 -9.19 -2.01 3.33
N SER A 149 -8.04 -2.65 3.58
CA SER A 149 -7.73 -3.97 3.01
C SER A 149 -8.49 -5.11 3.68
N MET A 150 -8.77 -5.03 4.99
CA MET A 150 -9.48 -6.08 5.71
C MET A 150 -10.97 -6.13 5.37
N PHE A 151 -11.61 -4.96 5.26
CA PHE A 151 -13.05 -4.84 5.03
C PHE A 151 -13.40 -4.47 3.60
N PHE A 152 -12.43 -4.39 2.69
CA PHE A 152 -12.61 -4.00 1.27
C PHE A 152 -13.37 -2.69 1.10
N ILE A 153 -13.03 -1.69 1.94
CA ILE A 153 -13.74 -0.41 1.98
C ILE A 153 -13.43 0.41 0.72
N ALA A 154 -14.47 0.70 -0.07
CA ALA A 154 -14.38 1.64 -1.18
C ALA A 154 -14.40 3.09 -0.66
N THR A 155 -13.42 3.90 -1.07
CA THR A 155 -13.29 5.32 -0.70
C THR A 155 -13.52 6.26 -1.89
N GLY A 156 -13.92 5.73 -3.05
CA GLY A 156 -14.19 6.46 -4.28
C GLY A 156 -13.04 6.38 -5.30
N GLU A 157 -13.38 6.52 -6.59
CA GLU A 157 -12.50 6.24 -7.74
C GLU A 157 -11.20 7.06 -7.81
N LYS A 158 -11.18 8.27 -7.21
CA LYS A 158 -9.99 9.14 -7.27
C LYS A 158 -8.80 8.68 -6.43
N ASP A 159 -8.97 7.67 -5.58
CA ASP A 159 -7.87 7.09 -4.78
C ASP A 159 -7.19 5.91 -5.48
N ASP A 160 -7.70 5.50 -6.63
CA ASP A 160 -7.09 4.45 -7.42
C ASP A 160 -5.89 5.03 -8.18
N LEU A 161 -4.69 4.57 -7.83
CA LEU A 161 -3.45 4.97 -8.51
C LEU A 161 -3.47 4.58 -9.99
N ASP A 162 -4.23 3.54 -10.35
CA ASP A 162 -4.39 3.10 -11.74
C ASP A 162 -5.22 4.09 -12.57
N SER A 163 -6.06 4.92 -11.93
CA SER A 163 -6.82 5.99 -12.59
C SER A 163 -5.97 7.24 -12.87
N GLN A 164 -4.81 7.36 -12.24
CA GLN A 164 -3.87 8.43 -12.48
C GLN A 164 -2.90 7.99 -13.59
N ASN A 165 -3.13 8.47 -14.81
CA ASN A 165 -2.15 8.35 -15.87
C ASN A 165 -0.81 8.90 -15.36
N GLN A 166 0.10 8.01 -14.96
CA GLN A 166 1.48 8.37 -14.66
C GLN A 166 2.12 8.82 -15.96
N THR A 167 2.01 10.11 -16.26
CA THR A 167 2.84 10.75 -17.27
C THR A 167 4.28 10.68 -16.76
N TYR A 168 4.99 9.63 -17.18
CA TYR A 168 6.43 9.61 -17.04
C TYR A 168 6.95 10.80 -17.84
N ASN A 169 7.45 11.83 -17.16
CA ASN A 169 8.15 12.93 -17.80
C ASN A 169 9.43 12.35 -18.40
N THR A 170 9.35 11.94 -19.66
CA THR A 170 10.52 11.63 -20.47
C THR A 170 11.37 12.89 -20.50
N PRO A 171 12.66 12.85 -20.12
CA PRO A 171 13.52 14.03 -20.16
C PRO A 171 13.49 14.60 -21.58
N LYS A 172 13.09 15.87 -21.73
CA LYS A 172 13.17 16.56 -23.01
C LYS A 172 14.62 16.55 -23.46
N GLN A 173 14.89 15.83 -24.55
CA GLN A 173 16.18 15.91 -25.24
C GLN A 173 16.39 17.38 -25.64
N THR A 174 17.35 18.04 -25.01
CA THR A 174 17.86 19.36 -25.42
C THR A 174 18.48 19.20 -26.80
N LYS A 175 17.78 19.70 -27.83
CA LYS A 175 18.37 19.82 -29.18
C LYS A 175 19.56 20.80 -29.09
N THR A 176 20.78 20.25 -29.12
CA THR A 176 22.01 21.03 -29.28
C THR A 176 22.00 21.63 -30.70
N THR A 177 21.67 22.89 -30.81
CA THR A 177 21.84 23.65 -32.05
C THR A 177 23.33 23.91 -32.26
N ASN A 178 23.94 23.15 -33.18
CA ASN A 178 25.29 23.43 -33.64
C ASN A 178 25.24 24.70 -34.52
N ASN A 179 25.63 25.82 -33.92
CA ASN A 179 25.92 27.03 -34.70
C ASN A 179 27.29 26.85 -35.37
N VAL A 180 27.25 26.48 -36.64
CA VAL A 180 28.41 26.54 -37.54
C VAL A 180 28.66 28.02 -37.89
N ARG A 181 29.69 28.58 -37.27
CA ARG A 181 30.20 29.94 -37.56
C ARG A 181 31.00 29.91 -38.84
N THR A 182 30.42 30.39 -39.92
CA THR A 182 31.11 30.57 -41.21
C THR A 182 32.01 31.80 -41.13
N GLU A 183 33.33 31.60 -41.02
CA GLU A 183 34.29 32.71 -41.16
C GLU A 183 34.41 33.10 -42.64
N ARG A 184 34.03 34.35 -42.98
CA ARG A 184 34.31 34.97 -44.25
C ARG A 184 35.74 35.46 -44.27
N ARG A 185 36.60 34.88 -45.10
CA ARG A 185 37.89 35.49 -45.50
C ARG A 185 37.59 36.69 -46.37
N ILE A 186 38.19 37.80 -46.00
CA ILE A 186 38.28 39.02 -46.81
C ILE A 186 39.67 38.99 -47.47
N ALA A 187 39.68 39.10 -48.80
CA ALA A 187 40.88 39.33 -49.62
C ALA A 187 41.15 40.85 -49.70
#